data_606b33f8143e397bf9ee228385dcff0b
#
_entry.id   606b33f8143e397bf9ee228385dcff0b
#
_cell.length_a   1.000
_cell.length_b   1.000
_cell.length_c   1.000
_cell.angle_alpha   90.00
_cell.angle_beta   90.00
_cell.angle_gamma   90.00
#
_symmetry.space_group_name_H-M   'P 1'
#
loop_
_entity.id
_entity.type
_entity.pdbx_description
1 polymer ?
#
loop_
_entity_poly.entity_id
_entity_poly.type
_entity_poly.pdbx_seq_one_letter_code
_entity_poly.pdbx_strand_id
1 'polypeptide(L)'
;MIVEVPRNTVLQGHVLDKLRDLPNDCVDVVVTSTPYYGLRDYGPDCVSVWDGKADCEHEWVTREYLMHNGRGDCQKSAKFSSQRDEGVNYPDEPKADKTCLKCSAWKGQLGLEPHPSMFIEHLAQVFLEIKRVLKPSGSLWLNLGDTYFGGNGQYGRPEGWKDLENDKLSGHAPGEFIKERNKLRSNWLQPKQKMLIPARVAIALQDQGWILRNEIVWHKVNHMPESCRDRLTRSWESLYFFVKDDKYYFDLNAIRNPHQTNCGSGTRKISQTQKFSKTSCFNGGTTSYNAMGANPGDVWALTNEGLKEEHFAAFPQKLVKRILSCSAPKGGLILDPFAGAGTSLLVAHKMGFDWLGIELVPKYCKIIEKRIERHGKIRLDGFMLSTSSEIERKQPCVE
;
A
#
# COMPACT_ATOMS: atom_id res chain seq x y z
N MET A 1 -4.77 -34.98 -1.71
CA MET A 1 -5.29 -34.25 -2.87
C MET A 1 -4.40 -33.06 -3.12
N ILE A 2 -3.88 -32.88 -4.33
CA ILE A 2 -3.11 -31.69 -4.72
C ILE A 2 -4.15 -30.58 -4.89
N VAL A 3 -4.12 -29.56 -4.02
CA VAL A 3 -4.98 -28.39 -4.18
C VAL A 3 -4.41 -27.59 -5.34
N GLU A 4 -5.18 -27.47 -6.43
CA GLU A 4 -4.79 -26.67 -7.59
C GLU A 4 -4.85 -25.18 -7.21
N VAL A 5 -3.76 -24.46 -7.47
CA VAL A 5 -3.70 -23.01 -7.19
C VAL A 5 -4.42 -22.24 -8.29
N PRO A 6 -5.48 -21.48 -7.97
CA PRO A 6 -6.19 -20.70 -8.98
C PRO A 6 -5.26 -19.65 -9.60
N ARG A 7 -5.34 -19.50 -10.93
CA ARG A 7 -4.52 -18.55 -11.69
C ARG A 7 -5.39 -17.69 -12.60
N ASN A 8 -4.94 -16.49 -12.85
CA ASN A 8 -5.58 -15.53 -13.74
C ASN A 8 -7.05 -15.26 -13.38
N THR A 9 -7.29 -15.12 -12.08
CA THR A 9 -8.63 -14.92 -11.53
C THR A 9 -8.60 -14.01 -10.28
N VAL A 10 -9.79 -13.54 -9.90
CA VAL A 10 -10.01 -12.81 -8.65
C VAL A 10 -10.89 -13.64 -7.73
N LEU A 11 -10.42 -13.87 -6.51
CA LEU A 11 -11.19 -14.53 -5.47
C LEU A 11 -11.96 -13.46 -4.69
N GLN A 12 -13.26 -13.45 -4.79
CA GLN A 12 -14.11 -12.55 -4.02
C GLN A 12 -14.25 -13.07 -2.59
N GLY A 13 -13.96 -12.23 -1.59
CA GLY A 13 -14.19 -12.54 -0.18
C GLY A 13 -13.17 -11.94 0.76
N HIS A 14 -13.27 -12.33 2.04
CA HIS A 14 -12.38 -11.87 3.07
C HIS A 14 -10.95 -12.38 2.84
N VAL A 15 -9.97 -11.50 3.01
CA VAL A 15 -8.56 -11.78 2.66
C VAL A 15 -8.00 -12.99 3.41
N LEU A 16 -8.26 -13.10 4.72
CA LEU A 16 -7.76 -14.21 5.53
C LEU A 16 -8.38 -15.55 5.10
N ASP A 17 -9.69 -15.58 4.79
CA ASP A 17 -10.36 -16.81 4.37
C ASP A 17 -9.80 -17.28 3.03
N LYS A 18 -9.66 -16.37 2.07
CA LYS A 18 -9.13 -16.72 0.75
C LYS A 18 -7.64 -17.09 0.76
N LEU A 19 -6.86 -16.49 1.66
CA LEU A 19 -5.47 -16.92 1.84
C LEU A 19 -5.38 -18.32 2.46
N ARG A 20 -6.22 -18.66 3.43
CA ARG A 20 -6.26 -20.00 4.07
C ARG A 20 -6.61 -21.12 3.08
N ASP A 21 -7.41 -20.80 2.08
CA ASP A 21 -7.76 -21.75 1.00
C ASP A 21 -6.56 -22.06 0.08
N LEU A 22 -5.50 -21.26 0.08
CA LEU A 22 -4.32 -21.44 -0.75
C LEU A 22 -3.29 -22.38 -0.08
N PRO A 23 -2.60 -23.23 -0.86
CA PRO A 23 -1.53 -24.07 -0.32
C PRO A 23 -0.30 -23.24 0.09
N ASN A 24 0.57 -23.85 0.88
CA ASN A 24 1.86 -23.25 1.21
C ASN A 24 2.74 -23.10 -0.04
N ASP A 25 3.63 -22.11 -0.02
CA ASP A 25 4.74 -21.96 -0.98
C ASP A 25 4.29 -21.98 -2.46
N CYS A 26 3.15 -21.35 -2.76
CA CYS A 26 2.56 -21.36 -4.10
C CYS A 26 2.75 -20.05 -4.89
N VAL A 27 3.02 -18.93 -4.21
CA VAL A 27 3.13 -17.57 -4.78
C VAL A 27 4.59 -17.17 -4.92
N ASP A 28 4.96 -16.55 -6.04
CA ASP A 28 6.32 -16.06 -6.27
C ASP A 28 6.52 -14.61 -5.79
N VAL A 29 5.55 -13.74 -6.05
CA VAL A 29 5.64 -12.31 -5.66
C VAL A 29 4.29 -11.82 -5.16
N VAL A 30 4.32 -11.07 -4.08
CA VAL A 30 3.18 -10.31 -3.59
C VAL A 30 3.44 -8.83 -3.81
N VAL A 31 2.53 -8.13 -4.51
CA VAL A 31 2.59 -6.68 -4.71
C VAL A 31 1.25 -6.09 -4.30
N THR A 32 1.23 -5.31 -3.25
CA THR A 32 -0.04 -4.81 -2.70
C THR A 32 0.06 -3.44 -2.06
N SER A 33 -1.08 -2.76 -1.99
CA SER A 33 -1.32 -1.58 -1.17
C SER A 33 -2.57 -1.84 -0.34
N THR A 34 -2.41 -1.97 0.97
CA THR A 34 -3.54 -2.22 1.88
C THR A 34 -4.43 -0.98 2.05
N PRO A 35 -5.64 -1.11 2.56
CA PRO A 35 -6.36 0.04 3.10
C PRO A 35 -5.48 0.81 4.09
N TYR A 36 -5.51 2.15 4.02
CA TYR A 36 -4.68 2.99 4.88
C TYR A 36 -5.45 3.35 6.16
N TYR A 37 -4.78 3.34 7.29
CA TYR A 37 -5.39 3.67 8.57
C TYR A 37 -5.94 5.10 8.59
N GLY A 38 -7.22 5.23 8.97
CA GLY A 38 -7.88 6.53 9.19
C GLY A 38 -8.10 7.39 7.95
N LEU A 39 -7.88 6.89 6.73
CA LEU A 39 -7.94 7.73 5.55
C LEU A 39 -9.23 7.59 4.73
N ARG A 40 -9.88 6.44 4.70
CA ARG A 40 -11.01 6.21 3.81
C ARG A 40 -12.03 5.26 4.40
N ASP A 41 -13.29 5.60 4.15
CA ASP A 41 -14.41 4.71 4.25
C ASP A 41 -14.76 4.17 2.86
N TYR A 42 -14.69 2.87 2.69
CA TYR A 42 -15.01 2.20 1.42
C TYR A 42 -16.45 1.71 1.36
N GLY A 43 -17.25 2.03 2.41
CA GLY A 43 -18.67 1.70 2.48
C GLY A 43 -18.95 0.36 3.20
N PRO A 44 -20.27 0.06 3.34
CA PRO A 44 -20.72 -1.08 4.14
C PRO A 44 -20.29 -2.44 3.60
N ASP A 45 -20.03 -2.55 2.30
CA ASP A 45 -19.56 -3.80 1.67
C ASP A 45 -18.14 -4.20 2.09
N CYS A 46 -17.40 -3.27 2.73
CA CYS A 46 -16.06 -3.52 3.23
C CYS A 46 -16.03 -3.92 4.72
N VAL A 47 -17.19 -4.05 5.37
CA VAL A 47 -17.29 -4.48 6.77
C VAL A 47 -17.12 -5.99 6.84
N SER A 48 -16.19 -6.44 7.68
CA SER A 48 -15.91 -7.86 7.92
C SER A 48 -15.68 -8.13 9.42
N VAL A 49 -15.64 -9.41 9.79
CA VAL A 49 -15.36 -9.83 11.15
C VAL A 49 -13.87 -10.16 11.24
N TRP A 50 -13.21 -9.56 12.22
CA TRP A 50 -11.79 -9.75 12.53
C TRP A 50 -11.67 -10.37 13.92
N ASP A 51 -10.67 -11.19 14.12
CA ASP A 51 -10.40 -11.88 15.38
C ASP A 51 -11.55 -12.78 15.87
N GLY A 52 -11.46 -13.21 17.11
CA GLY A 52 -12.49 -14.03 17.74
C GLY A 52 -12.37 -15.51 17.39
N LYS A 53 -13.47 -16.23 17.70
CA LYS A 53 -13.56 -17.68 17.49
C LYS A 53 -14.54 -17.98 16.35
N ALA A 54 -14.16 -18.87 15.45
CA ALA A 54 -14.95 -19.22 14.28
C ALA A 54 -16.33 -19.86 14.64
N ASP A 55 -16.41 -20.54 15.80
CA ASP A 55 -17.60 -21.22 16.31
C ASP A 55 -18.43 -20.37 17.28
N CYS A 56 -18.10 -19.07 17.42
CA CYS A 56 -18.77 -18.18 18.34
C CYS A 56 -20.11 -17.69 17.81
N GLU A 57 -21.18 -17.92 18.54
CA GLU A 57 -22.43 -17.20 18.35
C GLU A 57 -22.28 -15.78 18.89
N HIS A 58 -21.89 -14.87 17.99
CA HIS A 58 -21.50 -13.52 18.35
C HIS A 58 -22.65 -12.72 18.99
N GLU A 59 -22.37 -12.16 20.14
CA GLU A 59 -23.22 -11.17 20.81
C GLU A 59 -22.59 -9.78 20.64
N TRP A 60 -23.12 -9.02 19.69
CA TRP A 60 -22.52 -7.75 19.28
C TRP A 60 -22.98 -6.59 20.15
N VAL A 61 -22.02 -5.84 20.68
CA VAL A 61 -22.23 -4.52 21.29
C VAL A 61 -21.69 -3.46 20.35
N THR A 62 -22.55 -2.48 20.05
CA THR A 62 -22.15 -1.33 19.25
C THR A 62 -21.40 -0.34 20.14
N ARG A 63 -20.22 0.09 19.69
CA ARG A 63 -19.44 1.16 20.30
C ARG A 63 -19.33 2.30 19.32
N GLU A 64 -19.72 3.48 19.74
CA GLU A 64 -19.54 4.69 18.95
C GLU A 64 -18.17 5.30 19.27
N TYR A 65 -17.42 5.69 18.23
CA TYR A 65 -16.14 6.35 18.39
C TYR A 65 -15.98 7.42 17.32
N LEU A 66 -15.26 8.49 17.66
CA LEU A 66 -14.92 9.53 16.73
C LEU A 66 -13.58 9.21 16.05
N MET A 67 -13.64 8.91 14.78
CA MET A 67 -12.44 8.82 13.96
C MET A 67 -12.03 10.21 13.50
N HIS A 68 -10.95 10.73 14.04
CA HIS A 68 -10.39 11.96 13.53
C HIS A 68 -9.63 11.68 12.23
N ASN A 69 -10.37 11.71 11.12
CA ASN A 69 -9.74 11.73 9.81
C ASN A 69 -8.91 13.01 9.70
N GLY A 70 -7.60 12.89 9.49
CA GLY A 70 -6.67 14.02 9.38
C GLY A 70 -6.87 14.91 8.16
N ARG A 71 -8.06 14.97 7.61
CA ARG A 71 -8.51 15.93 6.61
C ARG A 71 -9.32 17.03 7.27
N GLY A 72 -8.61 17.88 8.03
CA GLY A 72 -9.16 19.20 8.36
C GLY A 72 -9.31 20.01 7.08
N ASP A 73 -10.51 20.44 6.80
CA ASP A 73 -10.97 21.62 6.01
C ASP A 73 -10.11 22.16 4.85
N CYS A 74 -9.43 21.32 4.05
CA CYS A 74 -8.82 21.78 2.81
C CYS A 74 -9.83 22.05 1.67
N GLN A 75 -11.13 21.78 1.87
CA GLN A 75 -12.10 21.89 0.77
C GLN A 75 -12.85 23.21 0.68
N LYS A 76 -12.72 24.13 1.66
CA LYS A 76 -13.48 25.39 1.62
C LYS A 76 -12.81 26.56 0.90
N SER A 77 -11.57 26.46 0.45
CA SER A 77 -10.87 27.60 -0.18
C SER A 77 -10.44 27.39 -1.64
N ALA A 78 -10.68 26.26 -2.26
CA ALA A 78 -10.42 26.07 -3.68
C ALA A 78 -11.70 26.29 -4.50
N LYS A 79 -11.97 27.53 -4.86
CA LYS A 79 -12.80 27.87 -6.03
C LYS A 79 -12.07 27.48 -7.31
N PHE A 80 -11.81 26.22 -7.50
CA PHE A 80 -11.42 25.66 -8.78
C PHE A 80 -12.21 24.38 -8.97
N SER A 81 -13.41 24.55 -9.49
CA SER A 81 -14.27 23.43 -9.78
C SER A 81 -14.45 23.28 -11.25
N SER A 82 -14.46 22.10 -11.67
CA SER A 82 -15.50 21.61 -12.55
C SER A 82 -15.41 20.09 -12.53
N GLN A 83 -15.96 19.56 -11.52
CA GLN A 83 -16.66 18.29 -11.39
C GLN A 83 -16.69 17.96 -9.89
N ARG A 84 -17.79 18.34 -9.27
CA ARG A 84 -18.14 17.85 -7.94
C ARG A 84 -18.42 16.37 -8.11
N ASP A 85 -17.59 15.53 -7.51
CA ASP A 85 -18.02 14.19 -7.13
C ASP A 85 -19.16 14.33 -6.10
N GLU A 86 -20.37 14.38 -6.59
CA GLU A 86 -21.57 14.24 -5.78
C GLU A 86 -21.57 12.80 -5.26
N GLY A 87 -21.12 12.58 -4.04
CA GLY A 87 -21.26 11.27 -3.42
C GLY A 87 -20.31 10.90 -2.30
N VAL A 88 -19.30 11.68 -1.99
CA VAL A 88 -18.46 11.40 -0.81
C VAL A 88 -18.75 12.46 0.25
N ASN A 89 -19.91 12.36 0.88
CA ASN A 89 -20.12 12.93 2.19
C ASN A 89 -19.21 12.17 3.15
N TYR A 90 -18.23 12.85 3.72
CA TYR A 90 -17.56 12.40 4.93
C TYR A 90 -18.29 13.08 6.09
N PRO A 91 -19.30 12.42 6.68
CA PRO A 91 -19.97 13.01 7.83
C PRO A 91 -18.99 13.00 9.00
N ASP A 92 -19.00 14.06 9.80
CA ASP A 92 -18.49 14.06 11.16
C ASP A 92 -19.35 13.18 12.07
N GLU A 93 -20.00 12.17 11.51
CA GLU A 93 -20.84 11.24 12.24
C GLU A 93 -19.96 10.27 13.03
N PRO A 94 -20.32 9.99 14.28
CA PRO A 94 -19.63 8.98 15.07
C PRO A 94 -19.71 7.65 14.31
N LYS A 95 -18.55 7.03 14.10
CA LYS A 95 -18.51 5.68 13.54
C LYS A 95 -18.81 4.68 14.62
N ALA A 96 -19.62 3.69 14.27
CA ALA A 96 -19.95 2.62 15.17
C ALA A 96 -19.21 1.35 14.76
N ASP A 97 -18.47 0.76 15.68
CA ASP A 97 -17.96 -0.58 15.55
C ASP A 97 -18.81 -1.57 16.38
N LYS A 98 -18.63 -2.83 16.08
CA LYS A 98 -19.26 -3.89 16.86
C LYS A 98 -18.19 -4.81 17.41
N THR A 99 -18.17 -4.94 18.73
CA THR A 99 -17.29 -5.89 19.41
C THR A 99 -18.15 -7.01 20.02
N CYS A 100 -17.73 -8.26 19.84
CA CYS A 100 -18.42 -9.39 20.44
C CYS A 100 -18.08 -9.51 21.93
N LEU A 101 -19.10 -9.59 22.79
CA LEU A 101 -18.92 -9.76 24.24
C LEU A 101 -18.35 -11.13 24.60
N LYS A 102 -18.60 -12.18 23.79
CA LYS A 102 -18.19 -13.55 24.10
C LYS A 102 -16.76 -13.86 23.68
N CYS A 103 -16.29 -13.35 22.53
CA CYS A 103 -14.99 -13.74 21.96
C CYS A 103 -14.09 -12.56 21.57
N SER A 104 -14.54 -11.34 21.83
CA SER A 104 -13.82 -10.09 21.49
C SER A 104 -13.60 -9.86 19.99
N ALA A 105 -14.28 -10.61 19.11
CA ALA A 105 -14.25 -10.34 17.67
C ALA A 105 -14.67 -8.91 17.39
N TRP A 106 -14.01 -8.28 16.44
CA TRP A 106 -14.36 -6.95 15.97
C TRP A 106 -15.03 -7.03 14.60
N LYS A 107 -16.15 -6.33 14.43
CA LYS A 107 -16.85 -6.22 13.15
C LYS A 107 -16.73 -4.79 12.66
N GLY A 108 -15.92 -4.60 11.62
CA GLY A 108 -15.64 -3.28 11.06
C GLY A 108 -14.86 -3.38 9.76
N GLN A 109 -14.42 -2.25 9.26
CA GLN A 109 -13.67 -2.14 8.01
C GLN A 109 -12.17 -1.99 8.32
N LEU A 110 -11.32 -2.79 7.70
CA LEU A 110 -9.85 -2.66 7.80
C LEU A 110 -9.42 -1.24 7.43
N GLY A 111 -8.64 -0.61 8.29
CA GLY A 111 -8.24 0.80 8.22
C GLY A 111 -9.13 1.76 8.98
N LEU A 112 -10.25 1.28 9.55
CA LEU A 112 -11.14 2.05 10.40
C LEU A 112 -11.22 1.50 11.84
N GLU A 113 -10.22 0.77 12.26
CA GLU A 113 -10.10 0.27 13.62
C GLU A 113 -10.08 1.44 14.63
N PRO A 114 -10.68 1.27 15.82
CA PRO A 114 -10.70 2.28 16.86
C PRO A 114 -9.29 2.72 17.33
N HIS A 115 -8.33 1.81 17.23
CA HIS A 115 -6.95 2.05 17.65
C HIS A 115 -5.93 1.53 16.62
N PRO A 116 -4.84 2.27 16.37
CA PRO A 116 -3.85 1.88 15.37
C PRO A 116 -3.13 0.56 15.67
N SER A 117 -3.01 0.14 16.94
CA SER A 117 -2.45 -1.17 17.28
C SER A 117 -3.29 -2.31 16.73
N MET A 118 -4.62 -2.21 16.82
CA MET A 118 -5.55 -3.20 16.26
C MET A 118 -5.39 -3.30 14.73
N PHE A 119 -5.28 -2.18 14.04
CA PHE A 119 -4.98 -2.18 12.60
C PHE A 119 -3.66 -2.89 12.27
N ILE A 120 -2.61 -2.61 13.05
CA ILE A 120 -1.31 -3.26 12.87
C ILE A 120 -1.41 -4.76 13.11
N GLU A 121 -2.14 -5.19 14.14
CA GLU A 121 -2.39 -6.60 14.47
C GLU A 121 -3.16 -7.32 13.37
N HIS A 122 -4.23 -6.71 12.83
CA HIS A 122 -4.99 -7.27 11.71
C HIS A 122 -4.12 -7.41 10.46
N LEU A 123 -3.32 -6.39 10.12
CA LEU A 123 -2.37 -6.51 9.01
C LEU A 123 -1.32 -7.59 9.28
N ALA A 124 -0.79 -7.69 10.50
CA ALA A 124 0.18 -8.70 10.86
C ALA A 124 -0.38 -10.12 10.68
N GLN A 125 -1.66 -10.36 11.00
CA GLN A 125 -2.34 -11.63 10.74
C GLN A 125 -2.40 -11.94 9.24
N VAL A 126 -2.78 -10.95 8.40
CA VAL A 126 -2.82 -11.12 6.96
C VAL A 126 -1.43 -11.43 6.40
N PHE A 127 -0.41 -10.72 6.84
CA PHE A 127 0.95 -10.93 6.34
C PHE A 127 1.59 -12.22 6.86
N LEU A 128 1.11 -12.78 7.98
CA LEU A 128 1.50 -14.12 8.42
C LEU A 128 0.98 -15.19 7.45
N GLU A 129 -0.28 -15.09 6.99
CA GLU A 129 -0.82 -15.99 5.96
C GLU A 129 -0.14 -15.78 4.61
N ILE A 130 0.18 -14.53 4.25
CA ILE A 130 0.97 -14.24 3.04
C ILE A 130 2.35 -14.91 3.12
N LYS A 131 3.01 -14.87 4.28
CA LYS A 131 4.30 -15.56 4.48
C LYS A 131 4.18 -17.07 4.28
N ARG A 132 3.06 -17.67 4.68
CA ARG A 132 2.79 -19.10 4.48
C ARG A 132 2.67 -19.45 2.99
N VAL A 133 1.88 -18.69 2.25
CA VAL A 133 1.64 -18.96 0.81
C VAL A 133 2.79 -18.52 -0.09
N LEU A 134 3.64 -17.60 0.36
CA LEU A 134 4.81 -17.14 -0.39
C LEU A 134 5.88 -18.23 -0.42
N LYS A 135 6.46 -18.48 -1.59
CA LYS A 135 7.59 -19.40 -1.75
C LYS A 135 8.81 -18.92 -0.94
N PRO A 136 9.72 -19.80 -0.53
CA PRO A 136 10.97 -19.39 0.13
C PRO A 136 11.77 -18.36 -0.69
N SER A 137 11.83 -18.53 -2.03
CA SER A 137 12.47 -17.61 -2.95
C SER A 137 11.65 -16.36 -3.28
N GLY A 138 10.46 -16.23 -2.73
CA GLY A 138 9.50 -15.17 -3.06
C GLY A 138 9.74 -13.87 -2.31
N SER A 139 9.04 -12.82 -2.75
CA SER A 139 9.13 -11.49 -2.17
C SER A 139 7.78 -10.82 -1.99
N LEU A 140 7.70 -9.96 -0.97
CA LEU A 140 6.55 -9.09 -0.69
C LEU A 140 6.95 -7.63 -0.90
N TRP A 141 6.15 -6.92 -1.69
CA TRP A 141 6.26 -5.49 -1.94
C TRP A 141 5.01 -4.80 -1.42
N LEU A 142 5.17 -4.08 -0.31
CA LEU A 142 4.07 -3.48 0.45
C LEU A 142 4.15 -1.96 0.39
N ASN A 143 3.16 -1.35 -0.27
CA ASN A 143 2.99 0.11 -0.24
C ASN A 143 2.02 0.50 0.88
N LEU A 144 2.44 1.43 1.72
CA LEU A 144 1.65 1.99 2.81
C LEU A 144 1.78 3.50 2.88
N GLY A 145 0.64 4.18 3.05
CA GLY A 145 0.60 5.60 3.37
C GLY A 145 0.48 5.84 4.87
N ASP A 146 1.04 6.95 5.31
CA ASP A 146 0.98 7.38 6.72
C ASP A 146 -0.08 8.46 6.95
N THR A 147 -0.43 8.70 8.18
CA THR A 147 -1.43 9.69 8.60
C THR A 147 -0.99 10.45 9.85
N TYR A 148 -1.77 11.44 10.25
CA TYR A 148 -1.54 12.24 11.45
C TYR A 148 -2.69 12.03 12.42
N PHE A 149 -2.37 11.90 13.70
CA PHE A 149 -3.37 11.75 14.75
C PHE A 149 -4.00 13.12 15.07
N GLY A 150 -5.34 13.14 15.16
CA GLY A 150 -6.11 14.30 15.60
C GLY A 150 -5.75 15.57 14.85
N GLY A 151 -5.92 15.60 13.53
CA GLY A 151 -5.59 16.72 12.63
C GLY A 151 -6.31 18.05 12.90
N ASN A 152 -6.94 18.23 14.05
CA ASN A 152 -7.48 19.50 14.52
C ASN A 152 -6.40 20.37 15.19
N GLY A 153 -5.42 20.76 14.40
CA GLY A 153 -4.84 22.07 14.63
C GLY A 153 -5.93 23.10 14.37
N GLN A 154 -6.15 24.02 15.25
CA GLN A 154 -6.85 25.31 15.23
C GLN A 154 -7.93 25.63 14.17
N TYR A 155 -8.13 24.78 13.17
CA TYR A 155 -9.11 24.91 12.10
C TYR A 155 -10.19 23.84 12.31
N GLY A 156 -11.35 24.31 12.84
CA GLY A 156 -12.56 23.50 12.88
C GLY A 156 -12.86 22.83 14.21
N ARG A 157 -12.68 23.54 15.36
CA ARG A 157 -13.75 23.45 16.34
C ARG A 157 -14.92 24.20 15.71
N PRO A 158 -16.05 23.57 15.36
CA PRO A 158 -17.27 24.33 15.18
C PRO A 158 -17.45 25.19 16.43
N GLU A 159 -17.91 26.44 16.28
CA GLU A 159 -18.08 27.34 17.43
C GLU A 159 -18.97 26.76 18.55
N GLY A 160 -19.74 25.69 18.29
CA GLY A 160 -20.52 24.95 19.27
C GLY A 160 -19.79 23.88 20.07
N TRP A 161 -18.53 23.55 19.79
CA TRP A 161 -17.81 22.50 20.55
C TRP A 161 -17.25 22.94 21.90
N LYS A 162 -17.33 24.23 22.22
CA LYS A 162 -17.06 24.71 23.58
C LYS A 162 -18.13 24.26 24.58
N ASP A 163 -19.31 23.93 24.07
CA ASP A 163 -20.48 23.62 24.90
C ASP A 163 -20.67 22.13 25.17
N LEU A 164 -19.89 21.23 24.54
CA LEU A 164 -19.94 19.78 24.79
C LEU A 164 -19.43 19.38 26.19
N GLU A 165 -18.84 20.29 26.95
CA GLU A 165 -18.63 20.08 28.38
C GLU A 165 -19.92 20.18 29.18
N ASN A 166 -20.99 20.74 28.58
CA ASN A 166 -22.28 20.99 29.24
C ASN A 166 -23.50 20.37 28.51
N ASP A 167 -23.30 19.57 27.46
CA ASP A 167 -24.41 19.03 26.69
C ASP A 167 -25.09 17.85 27.41
N LYS A 168 -26.18 18.18 28.12
CA LYS A 168 -27.07 17.26 28.79
C LYS A 168 -28.01 16.48 27.84
N LEU A 169 -27.83 16.59 26.53
CA LEU A 169 -28.74 16.04 25.51
C LEU A 169 -28.34 14.66 24.97
N SER A 170 -27.09 14.22 25.14
CA SER A 170 -26.73 12.84 24.91
C SER A 170 -26.76 12.10 26.25
N GLY A 171 -27.66 11.14 26.42
CA GLY A 171 -27.85 10.38 27.67
C GLY A 171 -26.60 9.60 28.16
N HIS A 172 -25.40 9.98 27.76
CA HIS A 172 -24.12 9.48 28.18
C HIS A 172 -23.38 10.57 28.95
N ALA A 173 -22.99 10.27 30.17
CA ALA A 173 -22.28 11.22 31.01
C ALA A 173 -21.00 11.70 30.32
N PRO A 174 -20.76 13.03 30.22
CA PRO A 174 -19.58 13.61 29.55
C PRO A 174 -18.24 13.06 30.02
N GLY A 175 -18.20 12.55 31.26
CA GLY A 175 -17.00 11.97 31.89
C GLY A 175 -16.56 10.62 31.33
N GLU A 176 -17.45 9.82 30.76
CA GLU A 176 -17.09 8.51 30.17
C GLU A 176 -16.50 8.64 28.78
N PHE A 177 -17.06 9.51 27.96
CA PHE A 177 -16.52 9.86 26.63
C PHE A 177 -15.12 10.45 26.70
N ILE A 178 -14.87 11.34 27.67
CA ILE A 178 -13.54 11.91 27.94
C ILE A 178 -12.57 10.86 28.47
N LYS A 179 -13.05 9.94 29.31
CA LYS A 179 -12.23 8.83 29.84
C LYS A 179 -11.84 7.82 28.74
N GLU A 180 -12.75 7.47 27.82
CA GLU A 180 -12.42 6.60 26.71
C GLU A 180 -11.51 7.30 25.68
N ARG A 181 -11.73 8.57 25.37
CA ARG A 181 -10.82 9.36 24.53
C ARG A 181 -9.43 9.47 25.15
N ASN A 182 -9.33 9.58 26.46
CA ASN A 182 -8.06 9.59 27.20
C ASN A 182 -7.45 8.18 27.33
N LYS A 183 -8.25 7.13 27.32
CA LYS A 183 -7.79 5.72 27.23
C LYS A 183 -7.24 5.38 25.86
N LEU A 184 -7.81 5.95 24.77
CA LEU A 184 -7.29 5.87 23.41
C LEU A 184 -6.01 6.72 23.20
N ARG A 185 -5.69 7.60 24.14
CA ARG A 185 -4.40 8.27 24.22
C ARG A 185 -3.37 7.32 24.83
N SER A 186 -2.98 6.31 24.06
CA SER A 186 -1.67 5.70 24.33
C SER A 186 -0.64 6.82 24.39
N ASN A 187 0.37 6.70 25.24
CA ASN A 187 1.34 7.77 25.53
C ASN A 187 2.02 8.41 24.30
N TRP A 188 1.94 7.77 23.12
CA TRP A 188 2.52 8.28 21.88
C TRP A 188 1.52 8.98 20.94
N LEU A 189 0.20 8.86 21.14
CA LEU A 189 -0.82 9.51 20.31
C LEU A 189 -1.09 10.92 20.81
N GLN A 190 -0.41 11.88 20.22
CA GLN A 190 -0.59 13.30 20.51
C GLN A 190 -1.22 14.02 19.31
N PRO A 191 -2.06 15.06 19.53
CA PRO A 191 -2.59 15.86 18.43
C PRO A 191 -1.48 16.32 17.49
N LYS A 192 -1.73 16.26 16.18
CA LYS A 192 -0.76 16.56 15.11
C LYS A 192 0.41 15.56 14.97
N GLN A 193 0.44 14.53 15.79
CA GLN A 193 1.49 13.49 15.73
C GLN A 193 1.40 12.74 14.40
N LYS A 194 2.51 12.67 13.65
CA LYS A 194 2.66 11.69 12.58
C LYS A 194 2.67 10.29 13.18
N MET A 195 1.81 9.40 12.68
CA MET A 195 1.53 8.13 13.36
C MET A 195 2.57 7.04 13.09
N LEU A 196 3.36 7.20 12.03
CA LEU A 196 4.37 6.23 11.60
C LEU A 196 3.77 4.83 11.38
N ILE A 197 2.53 4.76 10.88
CA ILE A 197 1.84 3.49 10.63
C ILE A 197 2.66 2.57 9.72
N PRO A 198 3.23 3.03 8.59
CA PRO A 198 4.05 2.16 7.75
C PRO A 198 5.23 1.54 8.49
N ALA A 199 5.97 2.33 9.26
CA ALA A 199 7.11 1.84 10.03
C ALA A 199 6.70 0.86 11.14
N ARG A 200 5.56 1.11 11.82
CA ARG A 200 5.04 0.19 12.85
C ARG A 200 4.62 -1.15 12.26
N VAL A 201 3.96 -1.14 11.09
CA VAL A 201 3.65 -2.38 10.37
C VAL A 201 4.93 -3.09 9.96
N ALA A 202 5.93 -2.37 9.43
CA ALA A 202 7.20 -2.98 9.04
C ALA A 202 7.93 -3.65 10.22
N ILE A 203 7.94 -3.03 11.40
CA ILE A 203 8.49 -3.59 12.64
C ILE A 203 7.71 -4.84 13.06
N ALA A 204 6.37 -4.79 13.05
CA ALA A 204 5.53 -5.94 13.41
C ALA A 204 5.77 -7.14 12.46
N LEU A 205 6.02 -6.89 11.17
CA LEU A 205 6.39 -7.94 10.22
C LEU A 205 7.79 -8.50 10.51
N GLN A 206 8.75 -7.64 10.88
CA GLN A 206 10.08 -8.12 11.31
C GLN A 206 9.99 -9.00 12.56
N ASP A 207 9.14 -8.64 13.53
CA ASP A 207 8.89 -9.45 14.74
C ASP A 207 8.28 -10.82 14.40
N GLN A 208 7.56 -10.93 13.28
CA GLN A 208 7.08 -12.20 12.71
C GLN A 208 8.13 -12.94 11.88
N GLY A 209 9.36 -12.46 11.86
CA GLY A 209 10.49 -13.08 11.14
C GLY A 209 10.51 -12.82 9.64
N TRP A 210 9.85 -11.76 9.14
CA TRP A 210 10.09 -11.25 7.81
C TRP A 210 11.47 -10.58 7.72
N ILE A 211 12.15 -10.72 6.59
CA ILE A 211 13.43 -10.04 6.34
C ILE A 211 13.15 -8.78 5.52
N LEU A 212 13.26 -7.61 6.13
CA LEU A 212 13.16 -6.33 5.44
C LEU A 212 14.46 -6.05 4.67
N ARG A 213 14.38 -5.97 3.34
CA ARG A 213 15.53 -5.71 2.47
C ARG A 213 15.74 -4.23 2.20
N ASN A 214 14.64 -3.51 1.91
CA ASN A 214 14.66 -2.07 1.68
C ASN A 214 13.37 -1.41 2.14
N GLU A 215 13.46 -0.21 2.65
CA GLU A 215 12.41 0.78 2.60
C GLU A 215 12.69 1.70 1.42
N ILE A 216 11.81 1.67 0.42
CA ILE A 216 11.92 2.49 -0.78
C ILE A 216 11.02 3.71 -0.62
N VAL A 217 11.57 4.89 -0.87
CA VAL A 217 10.82 6.13 -0.93
C VAL A 217 10.22 6.26 -2.33
N TRP A 218 8.91 6.01 -2.45
CA TRP A 218 8.19 6.37 -3.66
C TRP A 218 7.87 7.87 -3.61
N HIS A 219 8.72 8.67 -4.25
CA HIS A 219 8.53 10.10 -4.39
C HIS A 219 7.49 10.39 -5.49
N LYS A 220 6.38 11.04 -5.10
CA LYS A 220 5.28 11.42 -5.99
C LYS A 220 5.59 12.77 -6.60
N VAL A 221 6.08 12.80 -7.83
CA VAL A 221 6.50 14.04 -8.52
C VAL A 221 5.35 15.04 -8.64
N ASN A 222 4.14 14.54 -8.84
CA ASN A 222 2.88 15.31 -8.94
C ASN A 222 1.98 15.10 -7.72
N HIS A 223 2.54 15.16 -6.49
CA HIS A 223 1.75 15.03 -5.27
C HIS A 223 0.71 16.16 -5.13
N MET A 224 -0.41 15.85 -4.49
CA MET A 224 -1.44 16.85 -4.20
C MET A 224 -0.92 17.86 -3.17
N PRO A 225 -1.09 19.17 -3.40
CA PRO A 225 -0.75 20.17 -2.41
C PRO A 225 -1.63 20.02 -1.15
N GLU A 226 -1.03 20.23 0.01
CA GLU A 226 -1.73 20.23 1.29
C GLU A 226 -1.73 21.65 1.86
N SER A 227 -2.88 22.14 2.32
CA SER A 227 -3.01 23.49 2.93
C SER A 227 -2.47 23.57 4.35
N CYS A 228 -1.41 22.85 4.65
CA CYS A 228 -0.78 22.86 5.99
C CYS A 228 0.21 24.01 6.11
N ARG A 229 0.14 24.74 7.24
CA ARG A 229 1.03 25.88 7.52
C ARG A 229 2.09 25.59 8.59
N ASP A 230 1.95 24.48 9.28
CA ASP A 230 2.78 24.11 10.45
C ASP A 230 3.55 22.78 10.25
N ARG A 231 3.55 22.24 9.04
CA ARG A 231 4.34 21.10 8.60
C ARG A 231 4.55 21.11 7.10
N LEU A 232 5.48 20.29 6.62
CA LEU A 232 5.72 20.08 5.21
C LEU A 232 4.63 19.23 4.56
N THR A 233 4.34 19.49 3.28
CA THR A 233 3.46 18.65 2.44
C THR A 233 4.07 17.27 2.25
N ARG A 234 3.24 16.23 2.33
CA ARG A 234 3.68 14.86 2.07
C ARG A 234 3.86 14.64 0.58
N SER A 235 5.08 14.35 0.17
CA SER A 235 5.44 14.14 -1.23
C SER A 235 5.85 12.70 -1.57
N TRP A 236 5.80 11.79 -0.59
CA TRP A 236 6.23 10.40 -0.77
C TRP A 236 5.44 9.42 0.10
N GLU A 237 5.50 8.16 -0.28
CA GLU A 237 5.00 7.01 0.51
C GLU A 237 6.08 5.94 0.63
N SER A 238 5.97 5.12 1.70
CA SER A 238 6.86 3.98 1.91
C SER A 238 6.43 2.81 1.02
N LEU A 239 7.40 2.22 0.34
CA LEU A 239 7.29 0.93 -0.32
C LEU A 239 8.32 0.00 0.33
N TYR A 240 7.84 -1.02 1.02
CA TYR A 240 8.70 -1.98 1.70
C TYR A 240 8.96 -3.19 0.84
N PHE A 241 10.22 -3.60 0.77
CA PHE A 241 10.65 -4.85 0.15
C PHE A 241 11.03 -5.86 1.21
N PHE A 242 10.17 -6.86 1.38
CA PHE A 242 10.39 -7.97 2.30
C PHE A 242 10.64 -9.28 1.55
N VAL A 243 11.36 -10.19 2.18
CA VAL A 243 11.53 -11.56 1.72
C VAL A 243 11.29 -12.54 2.85
N LYS A 244 10.93 -13.78 2.48
CA LYS A 244 10.67 -14.86 3.44
C LYS A 244 11.95 -15.52 3.94
N ASP A 245 12.95 -15.63 3.07
CA ASP A 245 14.22 -16.31 3.30
C ASP A 245 15.39 -15.43 2.80
N ASP A 246 16.61 -15.73 3.21
CA ASP A 246 17.81 -15.04 2.74
C ASP A 246 18.17 -15.34 1.28
N LYS A 247 17.66 -16.47 0.75
CA LYS A 247 17.82 -16.91 -0.65
C LYS A 247 16.54 -16.63 -1.44
N TYR A 248 16.47 -15.48 -2.07
CA TYR A 248 15.31 -15.05 -2.84
C TYR A 248 15.69 -14.65 -4.27
N TYR A 249 14.67 -14.62 -5.15
CA TYR A 249 14.86 -14.18 -6.51
C TYR A 249 14.90 -12.65 -6.60
N PHE A 250 15.96 -12.10 -7.20
CA PHE A 250 16.08 -10.67 -7.48
C PHE A 250 17.03 -10.41 -8.65
N ASP A 251 16.50 -9.85 -9.75
CA ASP A 251 17.27 -9.43 -10.92
C ASP A 251 17.48 -7.91 -10.93
N LEU A 252 18.58 -7.46 -10.34
CA LEU A 252 18.96 -6.06 -10.33
C LEU A 252 19.20 -5.52 -11.75
N ASN A 253 19.65 -6.34 -12.69
CA ASN A 253 19.99 -5.88 -14.03
C ASN A 253 18.76 -5.44 -14.81
N ALA A 254 17.59 -6.05 -14.55
CA ALA A 254 16.32 -5.68 -15.18
C ALA A 254 15.85 -4.24 -14.87
N ILE A 255 16.38 -3.62 -13.82
CA ILE A 255 15.93 -2.29 -13.37
C ILE A 255 17.06 -1.24 -13.26
N ARG A 256 18.27 -1.55 -13.75
CA ARG A 256 19.38 -0.60 -13.72
C ARG A 256 19.07 0.67 -14.51
N ASN A 257 19.50 1.79 -14.01
CA ASN A 257 19.43 3.06 -14.71
C ASN A 257 20.62 3.18 -15.69
N PRO A 258 20.42 3.72 -16.91
CA PRO A 258 21.54 4.05 -17.79
C PRO A 258 22.56 4.94 -17.09
N HIS A 259 23.83 4.78 -17.40
CA HIS A 259 24.86 5.70 -16.92
C HIS A 259 24.62 7.10 -17.49
N GLN A 260 24.60 8.12 -16.63
CA GLN A 260 24.36 9.51 -17.03
C GLN A 260 25.59 10.17 -17.69
N THR A 261 26.76 9.60 -17.48
CA THR A 261 28.00 10.03 -18.11
C THR A 261 28.52 8.91 -19.00
N ASN A 262 29.13 9.25 -20.12
CA ASN A 262 29.92 8.31 -20.97
C ASN A 262 31.13 7.82 -20.16
N CYS A 263 30.86 7.06 -19.08
CA CYS A 263 31.87 6.26 -18.41
C CYS A 263 32.20 5.13 -19.38
N GLY A 264 33.15 5.37 -20.31
CA GLY A 264 33.71 4.30 -21.12
C GLY A 264 34.02 3.12 -20.17
N SER A 265 34.05 1.92 -20.68
CA SER A 265 34.40 0.68 -19.99
C SER A 265 35.83 0.73 -19.39
N GLY A 266 36.09 1.70 -18.54
CA GLY A 266 37.37 2.00 -17.94
C GLY A 266 37.27 1.99 -16.44
N THR A 267 38.20 1.30 -15.81
CA THR A 267 38.49 1.41 -14.39
C THR A 267 38.90 2.86 -14.07
N ARG A 268 38.02 3.60 -13.38
CA ARG A 268 38.39 4.93 -12.87
C ARG A 268 39.32 4.71 -11.66
N LYS A 269 40.62 4.97 -11.87
CA LYS A 269 41.55 5.11 -10.75
C LYS A 269 41.08 6.31 -9.93
N ILE A 270 40.63 6.09 -8.70
CA ILE A 270 40.37 7.17 -7.74
C ILE A 270 41.72 7.82 -7.50
N SER A 271 41.90 9.07 -7.93
CA SER A 271 43.15 9.80 -7.69
C SER A 271 43.36 9.92 -6.17
N GLN A 272 44.58 9.68 -5.74
CA GLN A 272 45.01 9.74 -4.32
C GLN A 272 44.82 11.12 -3.66
N THR A 273 44.31 12.10 -4.37
CA THR A 273 44.11 13.48 -3.89
C THR A 273 42.82 13.72 -3.12
N GLN A 274 41.87 12.77 -3.09
CA GLN A 274 40.78 12.81 -2.12
C GLN A 274 41.17 12.04 -0.87
N LYS A 275 42.02 12.63 -0.03
CA LYS A 275 42.30 12.19 1.33
C LYS A 275 41.04 12.39 2.16
N PHE A 276 40.08 11.47 2.08
CA PHE A 276 39.11 11.28 3.13
C PHE A 276 39.83 10.80 4.40
N SER A 277 39.43 11.35 5.54
CA SER A 277 40.01 11.11 6.84
C SER A 277 40.31 9.63 7.10
N LYS A 278 41.35 9.34 7.89
CA LYS A 278 41.92 8.02 8.21
C LYS A 278 40.95 6.98 8.82
N THR A 279 39.65 7.24 8.82
CA THR A 279 38.56 6.37 9.34
C THR A 279 37.68 5.71 8.29
N SER A 280 37.88 5.95 6.99
CA SER A 280 37.12 5.24 5.97
C SER A 280 37.88 3.97 5.55
N CYS A 281 37.29 2.81 5.79
CA CYS A 281 37.75 1.50 5.35
C CYS A 281 37.68 1.31 3.80
N PHE A 282 37.96 2.35 3.03
CA PHE A 282 38.12 2.26 1.59
C PHE A 282 39.58 1.93 1.28
N ASN A 283 39.92 0.66 1.34
CA ASN A 283 41.09 0.15 0.62
C ASN A 283 40.85 0.52 -0.85
N GLY A 284 41.79 1.26 -1.48
CA GLY A 284 41.73 1.74 -2.85
C GLY A 284 41.53 0.63 -3.89
N GLY A 285 40.27 0.15 -3.96
CA GLY A 285 39.84 -0.82 -4.96
C GLY A 285 39.36 -0.12 -6.22
N THR A 286 39.67 -0.69 -7.36
CA THR A 286 39.08 -0.30 -8.64
C THR A 286 37.58 -0.59 -8.61
N THR A 287 36.74 0.47 -8.63
CA THR A 287 35.30 0.28 -8.83
C THR A 287 35.06 -0.05 -10.31
N SER A 288 34.73 -1.30 -10.61
CA SER A 288 34.29 -1.69 -11.94
C SER A 288 32.85 -1.21 -12.13
N TYR A 289 32.59 -0.43 -13.17
CA TYR A 289 31.25 -0.06 -13.57
C TYR A 289 30.54 -1.27 -14.19
N ASN A 290 29.30 -1.54 -13.74
CA ASN A 290 28.49 -2.57 -14.39
C ASN A 290 28.05 -2.08 -15.76
N ALA A 291 28.32 -2.85 -16.82
CA ALA A 291 27.97 -2.49 -18.20
C ALA A 291 26.45 -2.30 -18.40
N MET A 292 25.62 -2.96 -17.58
CA MET A 292 24.16 -2.85 -17.62
C MET A 292 23.61 -1.56 -16.98
N GLY A 293 24.47 -0.71 -16.42
CA GLY A 293 24.04 0.55 -15.80
C GLY A 293 24.22 0.60 -14.28
N ALA A 294 23.79 1.71 -13.69
CA ALA A 294 23.89 1.98 -12.27
C ALA A 294 22.72 1.33 -11.49
N ASN A 295 22.98 0.94 -10.23
CA ASN A 295 21.93 0.56 -9.29
C ASN A 295 20.97 1.77 -9.10
N PRO A 296 19.65 1.59 -9.25
CA PRO A 296 18.70 2.69 -9.18
C PRO A 296 18.57 3.35 -7.79
N GLY A 297 19.08 2.72 -6.74
CA GLY A 297 18.87 3.15 -5.37
C GLY A 297 17.44 2.93 -4.89
N ASP A 298 17.14 3.45 -3.72
CA ASP A 298 15.88 3.28 -2.99
C ASP A 298 14.98 4.52 -2.97
N VAL A 299 15.28 5.53 -3.77
CA VAL A 299 14.38 6.68 -4.01
C VAL A 299 13.86 6.63 -5.44
N TRP A 300 12.55 6.34 -5.58
CA TRP A 300 11.91 6.18 -6.88
C TRP A 300 10.97 7.35 -7.17
N ALA A 301 11.37 8.26 -8.01
CA ALA A 301 10.57 9.40 -8.44
C ALA A 301 9.63 8.97 -9.58
N LEU A 302 8.34 8.84 -9.28
CA LEU A 302 7.31 8.42 -10.23
C LEU A 302 6.08 9.33 -10.11
N THR A 303 5.48 9.66 -11.26
CA THR A 303 4.21 10.40 -11.30
C THR A 303 3.06 9.48 -10.95
N ASN A 304 2.08 10.01 -10.21
CA ASN A 304 0.79 9.35 -10.05
C ASN A 304 0.08 9.31 -11.41
N GLU A 305 -0.44 8.15 -11.76
CA GLU A 305 -1.28 7.96 -12.93
C GLU A 305 -2.74 8.02 -12.47
N GLY A 306 -3.50 9.00 -12.99
CA GLY A 306 -4.95 9.06 -12.74
C GLY A 306 -5.63 7.85 -13.38
N LEU A 307 -6.47 7.15 -12.64
CA LEU A 307 -7.39 6.18 -13.20
C LEU A 307 -8.62 6.90 -13.72
N LYS A 308 -9.11 6.53 -14.92
CA LYS A 308 -10.38 7.02 -15.47
C LYS A 308 -11.58 6.37 -14.80
N GLU A 309 -11.38 5.24 -14.15
CA GLU A 309 -12.41 4.49 -13.43
C GLU A 309 -12.47 4.97 -11.96
N GLU A 310 -13.61 4.87 -11.34
CA GLU A 310 -13.89 5.27 -9.94
C GLU A 310 -13.09 4.45 -8.91
N HIS A 311 -11.77 4.60 -8.88
CA HIS A 311 -10.94 4.02 -7.83
C HIS A 311 -9.98 5.07 -7.25
N PHE A 312 -10.07 5.26 -5.94
CA PHE A 312 -9.47 6.42 -5.26
C PHE A 312 -7.98 6.31 -4.92
N ALA A 313 -7.32 5.15 -5.09
CA ALA A 313 -5.93 4.98 -4.62
C ALA A 313 -5.18 3.83 -5.29
N ALA A 314 -4.99 3.89 -6.61
CA ALA A 314 -4.11 2.93 -7.26
C ALA A 314 -2.68 3.49 -7.33
N PHE A 315 -1.70 2.66 -7.02
CA PHE A 315 -0.32 2.99 -7.34
C PHE A 315 -0.10 2.92 -8.87
N PRO A 316 0.89 3.67 -9.43
CA PRO A 316 1.07 3.74 -10.87
C PRO A 316 1.56 2.42 -11.47
N GLN A 317 1.12 2.10 -12.68
CA GLN A 317 1.56 0.89 -13.39
C GLN A 317 3.09 0.80 -13.52
N LYS A 318 3.77 1.94 -13.67
CA LYS A 318 5.24 2.02 -13.74
C LYS A 318 5.93 1.49 -12.49
N LEU A 319 5.34 1.72 -11.31
CA LEU A 319 5.85 1.20 -10.04
C LEU A 319 5.80 -0.32 -10.03
N VAL A 320 4.62 -0.89 -10.34
CA VAL A 320 4.43 -2.34 -10.40
C VAL A 320 5.31 -2.98 -11.46
N LYS A 321 5.38 -2.38 -12.66
CA LYS A 321 6.25 -2.89 -13.72
C LYS A 321 7.71 -3.00 -13.26
N ARG A 322 8.22 -1.96 -12.57
CA ARG A 322 9.58 -1.96 -12.04
C ARG A 322 9.80 -3.06 -11.00
N ILE A 323 8.83 -3.24 -10.08
CA ILE A 323 8.85 -4.30 -9.08
C ILE A 323 8.91 -5.67 -9.77
N LEU A 324 7.95 -5.97 -10.65
CA LEU A 324 7.86 -7.27 -11.30
C LEU A 324 9.07 -7.57 -12.19
N SER A 325 9.64 -6.53 -12.84
CA SER A 325 10.85 -6.72 -13.66
C SER A 325 12.04 -7.26 -12.86
N CYS A 326 12.17 -6.91 -11.58
CA CYS A 326 13.30 -7.37 -10.76
C CYS A 326 12.99 -8.53 -9.83
N SER A 327 11.72 -8.78 -9.51
CA SER A 327 11.34 -9.74 -8.46
C SER A 327 10.53 -10.94 -8.96
N ALA A 328 9.98 -10.89 -10.19
CA ALA A 328 9.16 -11.97 -10.71
C ALA A 328 9.97 -12.91 -11.61
N PRO A 329 10.13 -14.19 -11.26
CA PRO A 329 10.73 -15.18 -12.14
C PRO A 329 9.80 -15.47 -13.32
N LYS A 330 10.36 -15.91 -14.45
CA LYS A 330 9.57 -16.27 -15.63
C LYS A 330 8.51 -17.32 -15.30
N GLY A 331 7.23 -17.05 -15.68
CA GLY A 331 6.10 -17.91 -15.36
C GLY A 331 5.70 -17.89 -13.87
N GLY A 332 6.19 -16.93 -13.10
CA GLY A 332 5.85 -16.76 -11.68
C GLY A 332 4.39 -16.35 -11.48
N LEU A 333 3.84 -16.69 -10.31
CA LEU A 333 2.51 -16.29 -9.86
C LEU A 333 2.60 -15.03 -8.99
N ILE A 334 1.88 -13.99 -9.40
CA ILE A 334 1.80 -12.71 -8.71
C ILE A 334 0.49 -12.65 -7.92
N LEU A 335 0.56 -12.36 -6.63
CA LEU A 335 -0.62 -12.19 -5.76
C LEU A 335 -0.78 -10.72 -5.34
N ASP A 336 -2.01 -10.23 -5.42
CA ASP A 336 -2.44 -9.02 -4.74
C ASP A 336 -3.61 -9.33 -3.81
N PRO A 337 -3.39 -9.39 -2.48
CA PRO A 337 -4.43 -9.74 -1.52
C PRO A 337 -5.41 -8.60 -1.23
N PHE A 338 -5.18 -7.39 -1.74
CA PHE A 338 -6.06 -6.23 -1.65
C PHE A 338 -6.18 -5.58 -3.03
N ALA A 339 -6.71 -6.33 -3.98
CA ALA A 339 -6.58 -6.03 -5.41
C ALA A 339 -7.21 -4.71 -5.84
N GLY A 340 -8.27 -4.22 -5.15
CA GLY A 340 -8.95 -2.98 -5.47
C GLY A 340 -9.35 -2.92 -6.94
N ALA A 341 -8.82 -1.93 -7.69
CA ALA A 341 -9.04 -1.84 -9.14
C ALA A 341 -8.11 -2.77 -9.97
N GLY A 342 -7.27 -3.58 -9.35
CA GLY A 342 -6.42 -4.59 -10.00
C GLY A 342 -5.26 -4.06 -10.81
N THR A 343 -4.62 -2.98 -10.39
CA THR A 343 -3.48 -2.43 -11.13
C THR A 343 -2.29 -3.38 -11.17
N SER A 344 -1.98 -4.03 -10.04
CA SER A 344 -0.96 -5.08 -9.93
C SER A 344 -1.22 -6.25 -10.87
N LEU A 345 -2.47 -6.73 -10.88
CA LEU A 345 -2.93 -7.85 -11.70
C LEU A 345 -2.89 -7.51 -13.19
N LEU A 346 -3.33 -6.31 -13.56
CA LEU A 346 -3.27 -5.84 -14.94
C LEU A 346 -1.82 -5.75 -15.46
N VAL A 347 -0.89 -5.26 -14.63
CA VAL A 347 0.52 -5.18 -15.03
C VAL A 347 1.12 -6.58 -15.12
N ALA A 348 0.83 -7.48 -14.18
CA ALA A 348 1.25 -8.87 -14.25
C ALA A 348 0.75 -9.54 -15.53
N HIS A 349 -0.54 -9.37 -15.86
CA HIS A 349 -1.13 -9.87 -17.10
C HIS A 349 -0.42 -9.30 -18.34
N LYS A 350 -0.19 -7.98 -18.43
CA LYS A 350 0.52 -7.35 -19.55
C LYS A 350 1.95 -7.82 -19.73
N MET A 351 2.59 -8.24 -18.64
CA MET A 351 3.97 -8.76 -18.65
C MET A 351 4.04 -10.28 -18.87
N GLY A 352 2.90 -10.96 -19.03
CA GLY A 352 2.83 -12.41 -19.27
C GLY A 352 3.07 -13.27 -18.04
N PHE A 353 2.88 -12.73 -16.84
CA PHE A 353 2.86 -13.49 -15.60
C PHE A 353 1.47 -14.04 -15.30
N ASP A 354 1.42 -15.16 -14.58
CA ASP A 354 0.19 -15.59 -13.92
C ASP A 354 -0.11 -14.66 -12.74
N TRP A 355 -1.37 -14.44 -12.45
CA TRP A 355 -1.79 -13.56 -11.40
C TRP A 355 -2.98 -14.11 -10.61
N LEU A 356 -3.11 -13.67 -9.37
CA LEU A 356 -4.20 -13.99 -8.48
C LEU A 356 -4.54 -12.73 -7.68
N GLY A 357 -5.81 -12.33 -7.67
CA GLY A 357 -6.31 -11.25 -6.84
C GLY A 357 -7.21 -11.75 -5.73
N ILE A 358 -7.20 -11.08 -4.58
CA ILE A 358 -8.25 -11.22 -3.58
C ILE A 358 -8.90 -9.84 -3.41
N GLU A 359 -10.23 -9.80 -3.48
CA GLU A 359 -10.98 -8.55 -3.35
C GLU A 359 -12.29 -8.81 -2.60
N LEU A 360 -12.59 -7.97 -1.61
CA LEU A 360 -13.79 -8.11 -0.79
C LEU A 360 -15.03 -7.61 -1.53
N VAL A 361 -14.91 -6.50 -2.27
CA VAL A 361 -16.03 -5.78 -2.86
C VAL A 361 -16.36 -6.30 -4.26
N PRO A 362 -17.58 -6.83 -4.49
CA PRO A 362 -17.98 -7.38 -5.79
C PRO A 362 -17.85 -6.38 -6.97
N LYS A 363 -18.10 -5.10 -6.72
CA LYS A 363 -17.96 -4.04 -7.72
C LYS A 363 -16.51 -3.98 -8.27
N TYR A 364 -15.51 -4.11 -7.39
CA TYR A 364 -14.10 -4.05 -7.80
C TYR A 364 -13.67 -5.32 -8.52
N CYS A 365 -14.18 -6.50 -8.15
CA CYS A 365 -13.93 -7.72 -8.91
C CYS A 365 -14.34 -7.55 -10.40
N LYS A 366 -15.54 -7.01 -10.64
CA LYS A 366 -16.02 -6.71 -12.00
C LYS A 366 -15.18 -5.66 -12.74
N ILE A 367 -14.64 -4.68 -12.03
CA ILE A 367 -13.72 -3.68 -12.61
C ILE A 367 -12.43 -4.34 -13.05
N ILE A 368 -11.85 -5.22 -12.24
CA ILE A 368 -10.63 -5.96 -12.57
C ILE A 368 -10.83 -6.79 -13.83
N GLU A 369 -11.90 -7.60 -13.89
CA GLU A 369 -12.23 -8.43 -15.04
C GLU A 369 -12.33 -7.60 -16.32
N LYS A 370 -13.12 -6.52 -16.32
CA LYS A 370 -13.28 -5.63 -17.47
C LYS A 370 -11.95 -4.96 -17.88
N ARG A 371 -11.09 -4.60 -16.93
CA ARG A 371 -9.79 -3.99 -17.24
C ARG A 371 -8.85 -4.98 -17.92
N ILE A 372 -8.84 -6.22 -17.46
CA ILE A 372 -8.00 -7.28 -18.04
C ILE A 372 -8.54 -7.70 -19.41
N GLU A 373 -9.84 -7.88 -19.57
CA GLU A 373 -10.47 -8.21 -20.85
C GLU A 373 -10.17 -7.19 -21.95
N ARG A 374 -10.18 -5.88 -21.63
CA ARG A 374 -9.84 -4.81 -22.60
C ARG A 374 -8.41 -4.91 -23.15
N HIS A 375 -7.52 -5.61 -22.47
CA HIS A 375 -6.14 -5.79 -22.90
C HIS A 375 -5.88 -7.11 -23.62
N GLY A 376 -6.92 -7.92 -23.84
CA GLY A 376 -6.89 -9.18 -24.58
C GLY A 376 -6.20 -10.33 -23.84
N LYS A 377 -6.49 -11.56 -24.23
CA LYS A 377 -5.76 -12.73 -23.78
C LYS A 377 -4.37 -12.70 -24.41
N ILE A 378 -3.34 -12.44 -23.63
CA ILE A 378 -1.96 -12.67 -24.09
C ILE A 378 -1.81 -14.18 -24.17
N ARG A 379 -1.75 -14.72 -25.40
CA ARG A 379 -1.43 -16.13 -25.61
C ARG A 379 0.00 -16.38 -25.13
N LEU A 380 0.16 -17.32 -24.24
CA LEU A 380 1.44 -17.82 -23.71
C LEU A 380 2.20 -18.71 -24.71
N ASP A 381 1.99 -18.55 -26.01
CA ASP A 381 2.77 -19.24 -27.03
C ASP A 381 3.90 -18.29 -27.45
N GLY A 382 4.97 -18.36 -26.73
CA GLY A 382 6.35 -17.90 -26.93
C GLY A 382 6.75 -17.13 -28.21
N PHE A 383 5.93 -16.19 -28.72
CA PHE A 383 6.31 -15.27 -29.80
C PHE A 383 5.81 -13.88 -29.47
N MET A 384 6.75 -12.94 -29.31
CA MET A 384 6.44 -11.51 -29.31
C MET A 384 5.86 -11.17 -30.69
N LEU A 385 4.55 -10.96 -30.75
CA LEU A 385 3.96 -10.17 -31.81
C LEU A 385 3.86 -8.73 -31.31
N SER A 386 4.77 -7.90 -31.77
CA SER A 386 4.65 -6.45 -31.70
C SER A 386 3.30 -6.05 -32.30
N THR A 387 2.46 -5.39 -31.51
CA THR A 387 1.26 -4.76 -32.03
C THR A 387 1.68 -3.72 -33.06
N SER A 388 1.17 -3.85 -34.27
CA SER A 388 1.46 -3.10 -35.48
C SER A 388 1.08 -1.61 -35.45
N SER A 389 1.02 -0.96 -34.30
CA SER A 389 0.70 0.47 -34.14
C SER A 389 1.88 1.36 -33.71
N GLU A 390 3.08 0.83 -33.52
CA GLU A 390 4.28 1.63 -33.16
C GLU A 390 5.39 1.67 -34.22
N ILE A 391 5.17 1.10 -35.41
CA ILE A 391 6.21 1.05 -36.47
C ILE A 391 6.13 2.21 -37.48
N GLU A 392 5.12 3.08 -37.44
CA GLU A 392 4.98 4.13 -38.47
C GLU A 392 5.53 5.51 -38.11
N ARG A 393 6.39 5.67 -37.12
CA ARG A 393 7.05 6.97 -36.86
C ARG A 393 8.53 6.84 -36.52
N LYS A 394 9.34 6.42 -37.52
CA LYS A 394 10.76 6.80 -37.62
C LYS A 394 11.25 6.50 -39.02
N GLN A 395 10.90 7.37 -39.99
CA GLN A 395 11.78 7.58 -41.15
C GLN A 395 12.70 8.76 -40.79
N PRO A 396 14.01 8.65 -41.02
CA PRO A 396 14.91 9.76 -40.86
C PRO A 396 14.75 10.68 -42.08
N CYS A 397 14.56 11.99 -41.85
CA CYS A 397 14.77 12.98 -42.85
C CYS A 397 16.27 12.96 -43.20
N VAL A 398 16.57 12.61 -44.43
CA VAL A 398 17.82 12.93 -45.10
C VAL A 398 17.60 14.29 -45.78
N GLU A 399 18.30 15.30 -45.28
CA GLU A 399 19.02 16.34 -46.04
C GLU A 399 19.68 17.29 -45.04
#